data_6b8acb999804f14d3271e9821dbefe47
#
_entry.id   6b8acb999804f14d3271e9821dbefe47
#
_cell.length_a   1.000
_cell.length_b   1.000
_cell.length_c   1.000
_cell.angle_alpha   90.00
_cell.angle_beta   90.00
_cell.angle_gamma   90.00
#
_symmetry.space_group_name_H-M   'P 1'
#
loop_
_entity.id
_entity.type
_entity.pdbx_description
1 polymer ?
#
loop_
_entity_poly.entity_id
_entity_poly.type
_entity_poly.pdbx_seq_one_letter_code
_entity_poly.pdbx_strand_id
1 'polypeptide(L)'
;YAWGLDGFLRERRYKLTGILNGIDCESYDPETDPDIAAHYNSDDLSGKAADKAALQREVGLCIDPSAMLIGMVGRLVSHKGIDLVEYVGDRIMNMNAQMVILGSGEPQYEEFFRRLGARYPGRVSVITGFVPPLARRIYAGADVLLMPSKSEPCGLAQMIALRYGTVPIVRETGGLKDSIHDLGAPGGNGFTFKTYNTRTICSTPSNGHTSAITAASGRAPCAPPCGMTSAGTAPPQLTRDFIRRLQDRFIR
;
A
#
# COMPACT_ATOMS: atom_id res chain seq x y z
N TYR A 1 16.56 16.95 -0.93
CA TYR A 1 16.89 16.30 -2.20
C TYR A 1 16.98 17.29 -3.38
N ALA A 2 17.32 18.56 -3.09
CA ALA A 2 17.48 19.58 -4.15
C ALA A 2 18.85 19.55 -4.84
N TRP A 3 19.76 18.66 -4.41
CA TRP A 3 21.10 18.48 -4.97
C TRP A 3 21.92 19.78 -5.07
N GLY A 4 21.77 20.67 -4.07
CA GLY A 4 22.42 21.96 -4.04
C GLY A 4 21.74 23.08 -4.83
N LEU A 5 20.61 22.79 -5.50
CA LEU A 5 19.87 23.78 -6.29
C LEU A 5 18.81 24.54 -5.50
N ASP A 6 18.62 24.23 -4.22
CA ASP A 6 17.52 24.79 -3.42
C ASP A 6 17.60 26.31 -3.27
N GLY A 7 18.78 26.90 -3.10
CA GLY A 7 18.97 28.35 -3.10
C GLY A 7 18.56 28.99 -4.42
N PHE A 8 19.09 28.47 -5.52
CA PHE A 8 18.77 28.95 -6.87
C PHE A 8 17.28 28.85 -7.20
N LEU A 9 16.64 27.73 -6.85
CA LEU A 9 15.22 27.52 -7.08
C LEU A 9 14.34 28.42 -6.21
N ARG A 10 14.74 28.69 -4.95
CA ARG A 10 14.03 29.61 -4.06
C ARG A 10 14.04 31.05 -4.57
N GLU A 11 15.19 31.52 -5.03
CA GLU A 11 15.31 32.87 -5.63
C GLU A 11 14.41 33.05 -6.85
N ARG A 12 14.17 31.99 -7.60
CA ARG A 12 13.40 32.00 -8.84
C ARG A 12 12.01 31.38 -8.73
N ARG A 13 11.53 31.20 -7.51
CA ARG A 13 10.22 30.52 -7.25
C ARG A 13 9.06 31.14 -8.03
N TYR A 14 9.14 32.45 -8.33
CA TYR A 14 8.13 33.16 -9.11
C TYR A 14 8.05 32.74 -10.58
N LYS A 15 9.04 32.00 -11.07
CA LYS A 15 9.06 31.41 -12.42
C LYS A 15 8.75 29.92 -12.42
N LEU A 16 8.57 29.30 -11.25
CA LEU A 16 8.34 27.88 -11.14
C LEU A 16 6.83 27.59 -11.16
N THR A 17 6.46 26.66 -12.02
CA THR A 17 5.12 26.09 -12.06
C THR A 17 5.22 24.59 -11.86
N GLY A 18 4.54 24.06 -10.86
CA GLY A 18 4.45 22.61 -10.61
C GLY A 18 3.30 21.99 -11.39
N ILE A 19 3.55 20.87 -12.06
CA ILE A 19 2.53 20.08 -12.73
C ILE A 19 2.60 18.67 -12.13
N LEU A 20 1.51 18.24 -11.48
CA LEU A 20 1.41 16.88 -10.95
C LEU A 20 1.25 15.87 -12.10
N ASN A 21 1.91 14.72 -11.96
CA ASN A 21 1.68 13.63 -12.89
C ASN A 21 0.27 13.05 -12.69
N GLY A 22 -0.33 12.60 -13.79
CA GLY A 22 -1.49 11.72 -13.78
C GLY A 22 -1.08 10.25 -13.96
N ILE A 23 -2.08 9.38 -14.02
CA ILE A 23 -1.95 7.99 -14.42
C ILE A 23 -2.80 7.75 -15.67
N ASP A 24 -2.42 6.76 -16.45
CA ASP A 24 -3.24 6.27 -17.56
C ASP A 24 -4.42 5.47 -17.01
N CYS A 25 -5.60 6.12 -16.96
CA CYS A 25 -6.80 5.51 -16.39
C CYS A 25 -7.42 4.43 -17.29
N GLU A 26 -7.07 4.37 -18.57
CA GLU A 26 -7.51 3.30 -19.47
C GLU A 26 -6.68 2.04 -19.24
N SER A 27 -5.35 2.22 -19.14
CA SER A 27 -4.43 1.12 -18.87
C SER A 27 -4.55 0.56 -17.44
N TYR A 28 -4.87 1.42 -16.46
CA TYR A 28 -5.06 1.03 -15.05
C TYR A 28 -6.55 1.08 -14.68
N ASP A 29 -7.33 0.14 -15.22
CA ASP A 29 -8.76 0.05 -14.95
C ASP A 29 -9.15 -1.35 -14.46
N PRO A 30 -9.58 -1.51 -13.18
CA PRO A 30 -9.98 -2.81 -12.66
C PRO A 30 -11.21 -3.40 -13.34
N GLU A 31 -11.93 -2.62 -14.16
CA GLU A 31 -13.07 -3.13 -14.94
C GLU A 31 -12.64 -3.85 -16.22
N THR A 32 -11.45 -3.54 -16.75
CA THR A 32 -10.99 -4.05 -18.04
C THR A 32 -9.56 -4.59 -18.03
N ASP A 33 -8.84 -4.51 -16.91
CA ASP A 33 -7.44 -4.94 -16.81
C ASP A 33 -7.31 -6.46 -17.02
N PRO A 34 -6.61 -6.92 -18.07
CA PRO A 34 -6.47 -8.34 -18.37
C PRO A 34 -5.54 -9.08 -17.40
N ASP A 35 -4.76 -8.36 -16.58
CA ASP A 35 -3.77 -8.95 -15.66
C ASP A 35 -4.38 -9.38 -14.32
N ILE A 36 -5.60 -8.96 -13.98
CA ILE A 36 -6.26 -9.30 -12.71
C ILE A 36 -7.18 -10.51 -12.85
N ALA A 37 -7.45 -11.20 -11.75
CA ALA A 37 -8.20 -12.45 -11.78
C ALA A 37 -9.72 -12.26 -11.92
N ALA A 38 -10.24 -11.14 -11.42
CA ALA A 38 -11.65 -10.79 -11.50
C ALA A 38 -11.83 -9.29 -11.70
N HIS A 39 -12.66 -8.90 -12.64
CA HIS A 39 -12.97 -7.49 -12.88
C HIS A 39 -13.95 -6.97 -11.82
N TYR A 40 -13.83 -5.69 -11.50
CA TYR A 40 -14.70 -4.97 -10.56
C TYR A 40 -14.70 -3.48 -10.84
N ASN A 41 -15.70 -2.80 -10.29
CA ASN A 41 -15.80 -1.34 -10.39
C ASN A 41 -16.27 -0.74 -9.04
N SER A 42 -16.58 0.57 -9.02
CA SER A 42 -17.01 1.27 -7.81
C SER A 42 -18.33 0.77 -7.23
N ASP A 43 -19.20 0.25 -8.06
CA ASP A 43 -20.52 -0.16 -7.66
C ASP A 43 -20.55 -1.62 -7.20
N ASP A 44 -19.64 -2.45 -7.73
CA ASP A 44 -19.46 -3.84 -7.33
C ASP A 44 -17.97 -4.17 -7.11
N LEU A 45 -17.59 -4.33 -5.84
CA LEU A 45 -16.25 -4.66 -5.40
C LEU A 45 -16.05 -6.15 -5.11
N SER A 46 -16.98 -7.00 -5.49
CA SER A 46 -16.89 -8.45 -5.23
C SER A 46 -15.64 -9.08 -5.87
N GLY A 47 -15.25 -8.59 -7.06
CA GLY A 47 -14.04 -9.01 -7.75
C GLY A 47 -12.76 -8.79 -6.94
N LYS A 48 -12.67 -7.71 -6.15
CA LYS A 48 -11.47 -7.44 -5.33
C LYS A 48 -11.17 -8.54 -4.29
N ALA A 49 -12.21 -9.17 -3.75
CA ALA A 49 -12.03 -10.31 -2.83
C ALA A 49 -11.49 -11.55 -3.56
N ALA A 50 -11.92 -11.77 -4.79
CA ALA A 50 -11.40 -12.83 -5.65
C ALA A 50 -9.93 -12.58 -6.04
N ASP A 51 -9.58 -11.32 -6.38
CA ASP A 51 -8.20 -10.92 -6.67
C ASP A 51 -7.27 -11.11 -5.47
N LYS A 52 -7.73 -10.78 -4.27
CA LYS A 52 -6.97 -11.03 -3.05
C LYS A 52 -6.66 -12.52 -2.88
N ALA A 53 -7.65 -13.38 -3.01
CA ALA A 53 -7.46 -14.83 -2.90
C ALA A 53 -6.58 -15.39 -4.02
N ALA A 54 -6.70 -14.86 -5.24
CA ALA A 54 -5.86 -15.25 -6.37
C ALA A 54 -4.40 -14.82 -6.15
N LEU A 55 -4.17 -13.59 -5.71
CA LEU A 55 -2.85 -13.08 -5.38
C LEU A 55 -2.20 -13.91 -4.26
N GLN A 56 -2.92 -14.16 -3.15
CA GLN A 56 -2.40 -14.98 -2.05
C GLN A 56 -1.93 -16.34 -2.54
N ARG A 57 -2.71 -16.99 -3.40
CA ARG A 57 -2.37 -18.30 -3.98
C ARG A 57 -1.13 -18.21 -4.88
N GLU A 58 -1.10 -17.23 -5.77
CA GLU A 58 -0.02 -17.04 -6.74
C GLU A 58 1.33 -16.82 -6.07
N VAL A 59 1.36 -15.97 -5.02
CA VAL A 59 2.60 -15.62 -4.34
C VAL A 59 2.93 -16.52 -3.14
N GLY A 60 2.19 -17.63 -2.94
CA GLY A 60 2.47 -18.61 -1.90
C GLY A 60 2.13 -18.15 -0.48
N LEU A 61 1.19 -17.22 -0.33
CA LEU A 61 0.62 -16.84 0.97
C LEU A 61 -0.52 -17.80 1.36
N CYS A 62 -0.78 -17.92 2.66
CA CYS A 62 -2.00 -18.60 3.12
C CYS A 62 -3.23 -17.84 2.62
N ILE A 63 -4.22 -18.57 2.08
CA ILE A 63 -5.47 -17.95 1.64
C ILE A 63 -6.28 -17.64 2.89
N ASP A 64 -6.30 -16.36 3.28
CA ASP A 64 -7.04 -15.85 4.43
C ASP A 64 -7.71 -14.52 4.07
N PRO A 65 -9.03 -14.51 3.86
CA PRO A 65 -9.76 -13.28 3.54
C PRO A 65 -9.77 -12.28 4.70
N SER A 66 -9.53 -12.74 5.95
CA SER A 66 -9.55 -11.89 7.14
C SER A 66 -8.19 -11.24 7.43
N ALA A 67 -7.10 -11.78 6.91
CA ALA A 67 -5.78 -11.18 7.06
C ALA A 67 -5.68 -9.89 6.23
N MET A 68 -5.15 -8.82 6.81
CA MET A 68 -4.86 -7.59 6.08
C MET A 68 -3.67 -7.81 5.13
N LEU A 69 -3.90 -7.74 3.84
CA LEU A 69 -2.86 -7.91 2.83
C LEU A 69 -2.19 -6.58 2.49
N ILE A 70 -0.92 -6.46 2.86
CA ILE A 70 -0.09 -5.26 2.65
C ILE A 70 0.76 -5.45 1.40
N GLY A 71 0.58 -4.60 0.41
CA GLY A 71 1.42 -4.54 -0.79
C GLY A 71 2.57 -3.54 -0.63
N MET A 72 3.74 -3.89 -1.14
CA MET A 72 4.85 -2.96 -1.41
C MET A 72 5.36 -3.20 -2.83
N VAL A 73 5.32 -2.16 -3.67
CA VAL A 73 5.75 -2.23 -5.07
C VAL A 73 6.72 -1.10 -5.35
N GLY A 74 7.94 -1.42 -5.78
CA GLY A 74 8.92 -0.41 -6.16
C GLY A 74 10.36 -0.79 -5.88
N ARG A 75 11.28 0.14 -6.15
CA ARG A 75 12.71 -0.08 -5.91
C ARG A 75 13.02 -0.22 -4.42
N LEU A 76 13.80 -1.22 -4.09
CA LEU A 76 14.24 -1.48 -2.71
C LEU A 76 15.52 -0.69 -2.41
N VAL A 77 15.36 0.62 -2.19
CA VAL A 77 16.48 1.57 -1.97
C VAL A 77 16.23 2.44 -0.75
N SER A 78 17.29 3.03 -0.20
CA SER A 78 17.26 3.72 1.11
C SER A 78 16.21 4.82 1.21
N HIS A 79 15.98 5.58 0.12
CA HIS A 79 14.99 6.66 0.16
C HIS A 79 13.53 6.19 0.10
N LYS A 80 13.27 4.90 -0.13
CA LYS A 80 11.92 4.30 -0.07
C LYS A 80 11.50 3.90 1.35
N GLY A 81 12.36 4.12 2.36
CA GLY A 81 11.99 3.94 3.76
C GLY A 81 11.96 2.48 4.21
N ILE A 82 12.78 1.62 3.59
CA ILE A 82 12.85 0.20 3.95
C ILE A 82 13.33 0.03 5.39
N ASP A 83 14.21 0.88 5.89
CA ASP A 83 14.68 0.89 7.28
C ASP A 83 13.54 1.07 8.31
N LEU A 84 12.48 1.78 7.96
CA LEU A 84 11.29 1.82 8.81
C LEU A 84 10.57 0.47 8.81
N VAL A 85 10.50 -0.20 7.66
CA VAL A 85 9.89 -1.53 7.56
C VAL A 85 10.74 -2.57 8.31
N GLU A 86 12.06 -2.48 8.25
CA GLU A 86 12.97 -3.32 9.05
C GLU A 86 12.67 -3.23 10.55
N TYR A 87 12.43 -2.03 11.04
CA TYR A 87 12.14 -1.82 12.46
C TYR A 87 10.76 -2.31 12.89
N VAL A 88 9.75 -2.19 12.02
CA VAL A 88 8.36 -2.51 12.39
C VAL A 88 7.86 -3.84 11.84
N GLY A 89 8.63 -4.51 10.99
CA GLY A 89 8.20 -5.72 10.27
C GLY A 89 7.66 -6.81 11.18
N ASP A 90 8.40 -7.16 12.25
CA ASP A 90 7.94 -8.16 13.22
C ASP A 90 6.67 -7.72 13.96
N ARG A 91 6.48 -6.42 14.22
CA ARG A 91 5.26 -5.89 14.85
C ARG A 91 4.06 -5.99 13.92
N ILE A 92 4.25 -5.73 12.62
CA ILE A 92 3.21 -5.93 11.60
C ILE A 92 2.83 -7.42 11.56
N MET A 93 3.82 -8.31 11.60
CA MET A 93 3.56 -9.75 11.58
C MET A 93 2.95 -10.29 12.88
N ASN A 94 3.00 -9.55 13.97
CA ASN A 94 2.25 -9.90 15.20
C ASN A 94 0.75 -9.57 15.10
N MET A 95 0.32 -8.84 14.07
CA MET A 95 -1.10 -8.62 13.75
C MET A 95 -1.59 -9.70 12.77
N ASN A 96 -2.91 -9.77 12.54
CA ASN A 96 -3.46 -10.60 11.46
C ASN A 96 -3.20 -9.93 10.10
N ALA A 97 -1.95 -9.98 9.67
CA ALA A 97 -1.50 -9.34 8.44
C ALA A 97 -0.62 -10.28 7.60
N GLN A 98 -0.62 -10.02 6.31
CA GLN A 98 0.26 -10.62 5.31
C GLN A 98 0.94 -9.51 4.52
N MET A 99 2.11 -9.80 3.96
CA MET A 99 2.83 -8.85 3.12
C MET A 99 3.23 -9.49 1.79
N VAL A 100 3.07 -8.75 0.71
CA VAL A 100 3.65 -9.06 -0.60
C VAL A 100 4.55 -7.92 -1.03
N ILE A 101 5.81 -8.23 -1.29
CA ILE A 101 6.83 -7.26 -1.69
C ILE A 101 7.28 -7.60 -3.11
N LEU A 102 7.15 -6.63 -4.02
CA LEU A 102 7.63 -6.71 -5.40
C LEU A 102 8.62 -5.58 -5.66
N GLY A 103 9.86 -5.92 -5.94
CA GLY A 103 10.88 -4.94 -6.29
C GLY A 103 12.29 -5.49 -6.23
N SER A 104 13.23 -4.68 -6.69
CA SER A 104 14.66 -4.95 -6.61
C SER A 104 15.42 -3.67 -6.27
N GLY A 105 16.64 -3.80 -5.76
CA GLY A 105 17.43 -2.64 -5.41
C GLY A 105 18.73 -2.96 -4.68
N GLU A 106 18.94 -2.35 -3.52
CA GLU A 106 20.15 -2.53 -2.74
C GLU A 106 20.16 -3.93 -2.08
N PRO A 107 21.26 -4.70 -2.19
CA PRO A 107 21.32 -6.09 -1.73
C PRO A 107 20.92 -6.29 -0.25
N GLN A 108 21.24 -5.31 0.60
CA GLN A 108 20.89 -5.35 2.02
C GLN A 108 19.38 -5.39 2.26
N TYR A 109 18.60 -4.65 1.45
CA TYR A 109 17.14 -4.62 1.58
C TYR A 109 16.48 -5.85 0.97
N GLU A 110 17.03 -6.35 -0.14
CA GLU A 110 16.57 -7.63 -0.71
C GLU A 110 16.80 -8.78 0.28
N GLU A 111 17.98 -8.79 0.92
CA GLU A 111 18.33 -9.77 1.95
C GLU A 111 17.43 -9.65 3.18
N PHE A 112 17.14 -8.43 3.63
CA PHE A 112 16.21 -8.21 4.74
C PHE A 112 14.84 -8.82 4.43
N PHE A 113 14.25 -8.51 3.29
CA PHE A 113 12.93 -9.03 2.93
C PHE A 113 12.96 -10.55 2.75
N ARG A 114 14.02 -11.11 2.17
CA ARG A 114 14.18 -12.57 2.05
C ARG A 114 14.19 -13.25 3.41
N ARG A 115 14.91 -12.68 4.39
CA ARG A 115 14.93 -13.17 5.78
C ARG A 115 13.57 -13.02 6.44
N LEU A 116 12.87 -11.93 6.21
CA LEU A 116 11.52 -11.72 6.73
C LEU A 116 10.56 -12.79 6.16
N GLY A 117 10.61 -13.06 4.85
CA GLY A 117 9.82 -14.12 4.21
C GLY A 117 10.12 -15.52 4.77
N ALA A 118 11.41 -15.83 4.98
CA ALA A 118 11.82 -17.11 5.59
C ALA A 118 11.34 -17.25 7.04
N ARG A 119 11.24 -16.14 7.79
CA ARG A 119 10.75 -16.12 9.19
C ARG A 119 9.24 -16.29 9.28
N TYR A 120 8.50 -15.79 8.29
CA TYR A 120 7.03 -15.80 8.28
C TYR A 120 6.48 -16.51 7.03
N PRO A 121 6.75 -17.82 6.85
CA PRO A 121 6.28 -18.57 5.69
C PRO A 121 4.75 -18.54 5.60
N GLY A 122 4.23 -18.38 4.37
CA GLY A 122 2.79 -18.26 4.11
C GLY A 122 2.18 -16.93 4.54
N ARG A 123 2.97 -16.00 5.12
CA ARG A 123 2.49 -14.67 5.54
C ARG A 123 3.28 -13.53 4.91
N VAL A 124 4.52 -13.77 4.51
CA VAL A 124 5.34 -12.79 3.79
C VAL A 124 5.84 -13.44 2.51
N SER A 125 5.57 -12.80 1.39
CA SER A 125 6.07 -13.19 0.07
C SER A 125 6.92 -12.08 -0.53
N VAL A 126 8.06 -12.45 -1.09
CA VAL A 126 9.03 -11.51 -1.65
C VAL A 126 9.39 -11.94 -3.06
N ILE A 127 9.13 -11.07 -4.01
CA ILE A 127 9.44 -11.27 -5.41
C ILE A 127 10.46 -10.21 -5.84
N THR A 128 11.70 -10.65 -6.04
CA THR A 128 12.77 -9.76 -6.48
C THR A 128 12.71 -9.59 -7.99
N GLY A 129 12.52 -8.35 -8.45
CA GLY A 129 12.48 -8.05 -9.88
C GLY A 129 11.47 -6.99 -10.27
N PHE A 130 11.32 -6.84 -11.59
CA PHE A 130 10.33 -5.96 -12.22
C PHE A 130 9.32 -6.81 -12.99
N VAL A 131 8.12 -6.98 -12.45
CA VAL A 131 7.05 -7.82 -13.01
C VAL A 131 5.76 -7.01 -13.07
N PRO A 132 5.54 -6.22 -14.16
CA PRO A 132 4.38 -5.33 -14.27
C PRO A 132 3.03 -6.03 -14.08
N PRO A 133 2.75 -7.21 -14.65
CA PRO A 133 1.48 -7.90 -14.42
C PRO A 133 1.25 -8.25 -12.93
N LEU A 134 2.29 -8.66 -12.21
CA LEU A 134 2.18 -8.92 -10.77
C LEU A 134 1.94 -7.63 -9.98
N ALA A 135 2.55 -6.50 -10.39
CA ALA A 135 2.27 -5.21 -9.75
C ALA A 135 0.78 -4.86 -9.85
N ARG A 136 0.13 -5.06 -11.01
CA ARG A 136 -1.31 -4.86 -11.20
C ARG A 136 -2.13 -5.77 -10.27
N ARG A 137 -1.78 -7.04 -10.19
CA ARG A 137 -2.43 -7.99 -9.27
C ARG A 137 -2.24 -7.60 -7.79
N ILE A 138 -1.08 -7.03 -7.42
CA ILE A 138 -0.87 -6.48 -6.07
C ILE A 138 -1.77 -5.28 -5.83
N TYR A 139 -1.89 -4.34 -6.79
CA TYR A 139 -2.81 -3.22 -6.65
C TYR A 139 -4.28 -3.67 -6.56
N ALA A 140 -4.67 -4.71 -7.30
CA ALA A 140 -6.01 -5.24 -7.25
C ALA A 140 -6.32 -6.04 -5.97
N GLY A 141 -5.40 -6.90 -5.54
CA GLY A 141 -5.64 -7.86 -4.46
C GLY A 141 -5.24 -7.38 -3.06
N ALA A 142 -4.35 -6.40 -2.92
CA ALA A 142 -3.97 -5.88 -1.62
C ALA A 142 -5.09 -5.05 -0.98
N ASP A 143 -5.14 -5.03 0.36
CA ASP A 143 -6.02 -4.13 1.12
C ASP A 143 -5.38 -2.75 1.25
N VAL A 144 -4.06 -2.72 1.48
CA VAL A 144 -3.30 -1.47 1.63
C VAL A 144 -1.97 -1.53 0.85
N LEU A 145 -1.52 -0.36 0.39
CA LEU A 145 -0.21 -0.18 -0.22
C LEU A 145 0.69 0.65 0.71
N LEU A 146 1.81 0.08 1.15
CA LEU A 146 2.74 0.74 2.07
C LEU A 146 3.84 1.48 1.31
N MET A 147 3.96 2.79 1.51
CA MET A 147 4.95 3.68 0.89
C MET A 147 5.58 4.62 1.93
N PRO A 148 6.50 4.14 2.80
CA PRO A 148 7.06 4.91 3.90
C PRO A 148 8.25 5.80 3.46
N SER A 149 8.23 6.32 2.25
CA SER A 149 9.37 6.96 1.59
C SER A 149 9.94 8.16 2.37
N LYS A 150 11.27 8.24 2.46
CA LYS A 150 12.00 9.45 2.90
C LYS A 150 11.84 10.60 1.91
N SER A 151 11.78 10.26 0.63
CA SER A 151 11.58 11.20 -0.46
C SER A 151 10.86 10.50 -1.60
N GLU A 152 9.82 11.16 -2.09
CA GLU A 152 9.05 10.72 -3.25
C GLU A 152 8.66 11.96 -4.07
N PRO A 153 9.38 12.29 -5.14
CA PRO A 153 9.12 13.50 -5.92
C PRO A 153 7.70 13.58 -6.46
N CYS A 154 7.17 12.47 -6.94
CA CYS A 154 5.80 12.36 -7.41
C CYS A 154 5.12 11.10 -6.83
N GLY A 155 5.63 9.91 -7.18
CA GLY A 155 4.96 8.63 -6.95
C GLY A 155 3.78 8.43 -7.92
N LEU A 156 3.70 7.25 -8.50
CA LEU A 156 2.54 6.82 -9.30
C LEU A 156 1.81 5.67 -8.60
N ALA A 157 2.53 4.84 -7.87
CA ALA A 157 2.00 3.65 -7.25
C ALA A 157 0.82 3.92 -6.30
N GLN A 158 0.83 5.04 -5.54
CA GLN A 158 -0.28 5.41 -4.67
C GLN A 158 -1.54 5.79 -5.46
N MET A 159 -1.37 6.45 -6.61
CA MET A 159 -2.51 6.82 -7.47
C MET A 159 -3.09 5.59 -8.16
N ILE A 160 -2.22 4.69 -8.64
CA ILE A 160 -2.64 3.41 -9.22
C ILE A 160 -3.36 2.58 -8.15
N ALA A 161 -2.80 2.44 -6.94
CA ALA A 161 -3.43 1.73 -5.84
C ALA A 161 -4.86 2.26 -5.55
N LEU A 162 -5.03 3.58 -5.50
CA LEU A 162 -6.34 4.20 -5.34
C LEU A 162 -7.31 3.83 -6.47
N ARG A 163 -6.83 3.80 -7.71
CA ARG A 163 -7.65 3.40 -8.86
C ARG A 163 -8.17 1.96 -8.74
N TYR A 164 -7.35 1.07 -8.12
CA TYR A 164 -7.74 -0.31 -7.80
C TYR A 164 -8.41 -0.46 -6.43
N GLY A 165 -8.75 0.64 -5.74
CA GLY A 165 -9.38 0.59 -4.43
C GLY A 165 -8.49 0.05 -3.31
N THR A 166 -7.19 0.06 -3.48
CA THR A 166 -6.21 -0.28 -2.46
C THR A 166 -5.77 0.99 -1.74
N VAL A 167 -5.86 0.98 -0.40
CA VAL A 167 -5.67 2.19 0.42
C VAL A 167 -4.18 2.45 0.64
N PRO A 168 -3.63 3.60 0.22
CA PRO A 168 -2.24 3.92 0.47
C PRO A 168 -1.99 4.26 1.94
N ILE A 169 -0.87 3.78 2.47
CA ILE A 169 -0.28 4.22 3.74
C ILE A 169 1.03 4.90 3.41
N VAL A 170 1.10 6.22 3.53
CA VAL A 170 2.22 6.99 3.02
C VAL A 170 2.80 7.95 4.04
N ARG A 171 4.09 8.27 3.89
CA ARG A 171 4.66 9.43 4.57
C ARG A 171 4.36 10.71 3.78
N GLU A 172 3.99 11.78 4.49
CA GLU A 172 3.72 13.10 3.90
C GLU A 172 5.03 13.73 3.37
N THR A 173 5.39 13.38 2.13
CA THR A 173 6.59 13.92 1.45
C THR A 173 6.36 14.03 -0.05
N GLY A 174 6.77 15.16 -0.66
CA GLY A 174 6.66 15.38 -2.10
C GLY A 174 5.27 15.03 -2.64
N GLY A 175 5.21 14.32 -3.77
CA GLY A 175 3.97 13.94 -4.41
C GLY A 175 3.05 13.02 -3.61
N LEU A 176 3.57 12.31 -2.61
CA LEU A 176 2.71 11.54 -1.69
C LEU A 176 1.83 12.48 -0.87
N LYS A 177 2.40 13.60 -0.36
CA LYS A 177 1.64 14.61 0.37
C LYS A 177 0.62 15.34 -0.52
N ASP A 178 0.96 15.50 -1.81
CA ASP A 178 0.10 16.23 -2.74
C ASP A 178 -1.11 15.38 -3.20
N SER A 179 -0.96 14.05 -3.23
CA SER A 179 -1.97 13.12 -3.76
C SER A 179 -2.74 12.35 -2.68
N ILE A 180 -2.17 12.17 -1.49
CA ILE A 180 -2.79 11.40 -0.40
C ILE A 180 -3.11 12.30 0.78
N HIS A 181 -4.36 12.28 1.20
CA HIS A 181 -4.89 13.01 2.33
C HIS A 181 -5.40 12.03 3.40
N ASP A 182 -5.14 12.35 4.66
CA ASP A 182 -5.50 11.47 5.76
C ASP A 182 -7.01 11.21 5.85
N LEU A 183 -7.38 9.95 6.06
CA LEU A 183 -8.78 9.53 6.17
C LEU A 183 -9.55 10.16 7.32
N GLY A 184 -8.85 10.68 8.34
CA GLY A 184 -9.45 11.47 9.42
C GLY A 184 -9.88 12.88 9.01
N ALA A 185 -9.49 13.35 7.80
CA ALA A 185 -9.86 14.64 7.26
C ALA A 185 -11.00 14.54 6.24
N PRO A 186 -11.80 15.60 6.06
CA PRO A 186 -12.81 15.65 5.00
C PRO A 186 -12.19 15.38 3.63
N GLY A 187 -12.69 14.38 2.94
CA GLY A 187 -12.18 13.95 1.63
C GLY A 187 -10.86 13.22 1.66
N GLY A 188 -10.47 12.63 2.81
CA GLY A 188 -9.32 11.75 2.91
C GLY A 188 -9.42 10.54 1.98
N ASN A 189 -8.25 10.06 1.52
CA ASN A 189 -8.14 8.98 0.56
C ASN A 189 -7.05 7.96 0.91
N GLY A 190 -6.40 8.11 2.05
CA GLY A 190 -5.38 7.19 2.53
C GLY A 190 -4.98 7.47 3.97
N PHE A 191 -4.01 6.76 4.47
CA PHE A 191 -3.43 7.02 5.78
C PHE A 191 -2.10 7.75 5.62
N THR A 192 -1.89 8.80 6.41
CA THR A 192 -0.66 9.58 6.32
C THR A 192 0.06 9.66 7.66
N PHE A 193 1.38 9.77 7.60
CA PHE A 193 2.20 10.08 8.76
C PHE A 193 3.31 11.08 8.40
N LYS A 194 3.68 11.96 9.33
CA LYS A 194 4.62 13.06 9.08
C LYS A 194 6.05 12.72 9.47
N THR A 195 6.20 12.18 10.67
CA THR A 195 7.52 12.00 11.28
C THR A 195 8.19 10.74 10.76
N TYR A 196 9.41 10.88 10.25
CA TYR A 196 10.23 9.74 9.87
C TYR A 196 10.91 9.17 11.12
N ASN A 197 10.14 8.45 11.91
CA ASN A 197 10.65 7.68 13.03
C ASN A 197 9.89 6.38 13.17
N THR A 198 10.54 5.43 13.83
CA THR A 198 10.06 4.06 13.98
C THR A 198 8.82 3.92 14.87
N ARG A 199 8.50 4.94 15.69
CA ARG A 199 7.32 4.92 16.56
C ARG A 199 6.04 5.30 15.82
N THR A 200 6.15 6.11 14.76
CA THR A 200 4.99 6.70 14.07
C THR A 200 4.23 5.72 13.17
N ILE A 201 4.88 4.67 12.65
CA ILE A 201 4.21 3.68 11.80
C ILE A 201 3.31 2.75 12.63
N CYS A 202 3.65 2.52 13.90
CA CYS A 202 2.91 1.62 14.80
C CYS A 202 2.18 2.33 15.94
N SER A 203 2.30 3.66 16.09
CA SER A 203 1.64 4.40 17.15
C SER A 203 0.56 5.31 16.61
N THR A 204 -0.56 5.32 17.27
CA THR A 204 -1.67 6.26 17.09
C THR A 204 -1.23 7.70 17.30
N PRO A 205 -1.72 8.65 16.50
CA PRO A 205 -1.78 10.04 16.91
C PRO A 205 -2.64 10.15 18.19
N SER A 206 -2.24 11.01 19.10
CA SER A 206 -2.86 11.26 20.42
C SER A 206 -4.30 11.80 20.39
N ASN A 207 -5.02 11.70 19.31
CA ASN A 207 -6.39 12.17 19.11
C ASN A 207 -7.39 11.05 18.78
N GLY A 208 -7.24 9.86 19.36
CA GLY A 208 -8.28 8.84 19.31
C GLY A 208 -8.39 8.01 18.04
N HIS A 209 -7.47 8.17 17.08
CA HIS A 209 -7.42 7.32 15.90
C HIS A 209 -6.39 6.21 16.09
N THR A 210 -6.85 4.99 16.01
CA THR A 210 -6.05 3.75 16.02
C THR A 210 -4.96 3.84 14.93
N SER A 211 -3.77 3.24 15.14
CA SER A 211 -2.70 3.30 14.14
C SER A 211 -3.22 2.96 12.74
N ALA A 212 -2.67 3.59 11.70
CA ALA A 212 -3.14 3.41 10.34
C ALA A 212 -3.30 1.92 9.97
N ILE A 213 -2.42 1.07 10.48
CA ILE A 213 -2.46 -0.38 10.26
C ILE A 213 -3.53 -1.04 11.15
N THR A 214 -3.70 -0.61 12.41
CA THR A 214 -4.70 -1.19 13.33
C THR A 214 -6.14 -0.74 12.99
N ALA A 215 -6.31 0.48 12.45
CA ALA A 215 -7.62 0.97 11.99
C ALA A 215 -8.17 0.16 10.80
N ALA A 216 -7.29 -0.40 9.97
CA ALA A 216 -7.68 -1.25 8.85
C ALA A 216 -8.02 -2.70 9.28
N SER A 217 -7.50 -3.19 10.42
CA SER A 217 -7.58 -4.62 10.80
C SER A 217 -8.71 -5.01 11.77
N GLY A 218 -9.39 -4.09 12.42
CA GLY A 218 -10.64 -4.32 13.20
C GLY A 218 -10.73 -5.50 14.18
N ARG A 219 -9.67 -6.26 14.52
CA ARG A 219 -9.61 -7.27 15.60
C ARG A 219 -8.19 -7.73 15.92
N ALA A 220 -7.91 -7.93 17.21
CA ALA A 220 -6.75 -8.62 17.78
C ALA A 220 -7.06 -10.12 17.99
N PRO A 221 -6.14 -10.93 18.53
CA PRO A 221 -4.94 -11.53 17.94
C PRO A 221 -4.99 -13.07 17.84
N CYS A 222 -3.99 -13.66 17.18
CA CYS A 222 -3.56 -15.07 17.20
C CYS A 222 -4.51 -16.13 16.65
N ALA A 223 -4.16 -16.62 15.48
CA ALA A 223 -4.55 -17.95 15.02
C ALA A 223 -3.32 -18.84 14.83
N PRO A 224 -3.43 -20.15 15.12
CA PRO A 224 -2.36 -21.14 15.00
C PRO A 224 -2.05 -21.47 13.53
N PRO A 225 -1.01 -22.28 13.25
CA PRO A 225 -0.53 -22.54 11.90
C PRO A 225 -1.56 -23.23 11.01
N CYS A 226 -1.48 -22.91 9.74
CA CYS A 226 -2.29 -23.37 8.61
C CYS A 226 -2.94 -24.76 8.78
N GLY A 227 -4.25 -24.77 8.88
CA GLY A 227 -5.08 -25.97 8.84
C GLY A 227 -6.53 -25.61 8.59
N MET A 228 -6.95 -25.72 7.36
CA MET A 228 -8.30 -25.88 6.78
C MET A 228 -9.54 -25.25 7.40
N THR A 229 -10.27 -24.55 6.52
CA THR A 229 -11.71 -24.29 6.44
C THR A 229 -12.37 -23.35 7.42
N SER A 230 -12.89 -22.22 6.88
CA SER A 230 -14.34 -21.97 6.87
C SER A 230 -14.71 -20.68 6.10
N ALA A 231 -15.95 -20.66 5.67
CA ALA A 231 -16.58 -19.80 4.69
C ALA A 231 -16.57 -18.29 4.96
N GLY A 232 -16.62 -17.55 3.85
CA GLY A 232 -16.63 -16.14 3.63
C GLY A 232 -17.40 -15.24 4.58
N THR A 233 -16.76 -14.11 4.82
CA THR A 233 -17.45 -12.86 5.14
C THR A 233 -16.88 -11.76 4.24
N ALA A 234 -17.79 -10.99 3.63
CA ALA A 234 -17.48 -9.85 2.77
C ALA A 234 -16.59 -8.81 3.50
N PRO A 235 -15.79 -8.01 2.76
CA PRO A 235 -14.97 -6.97 3.36
C PRO A 235 -15.84 -6.00 4.19
N PRO A 236 -15.29 -5.40 5.27
CA PRO A 236 -16.03 -4.49 6.13
C PRO A 236 -16.69 -3.37 5.33
N GLN A 237 -17.92 -2.97 5.71
CA GLN A 237 -18.68 -1.89 5.06
C GLN A 237 -17.89 -0.57 4.93
N LEU A 238 -16.96 -0.31 5.86
CA LEU A 238 -16.02 0.81 5.78
C LEU A 238 -15.19 0.84 4.49
N THR A 239 -14.81 -0.31 3.95
CA THR A 239 -14.02 -0.40 2.71
C THR A 239 -14.87 -0.04 1.49
N ARG A 240 -16.15 -0.44 1.44
CA ARG A 240 -17.07 -0.16 0.33
C ARG A 240 -17.41 1.33 0.21
N ASP A 241 -17.81 1.95 1.32
CA ASP A 241 -18.15 3.39 1.35
C ASP A 241 -16.92 4.25 1.05
N PHE A 242 -15.76 3.78 1.43
CA PHE A 242 -14.48 4.45 1.23
C PHE A 242 -14.04 4.41 -0.24
N ILE A 243 -14.06 3.25 -0.88
CA ILE A 243 -13.71 3.10 -2.29
C ILE A 243 -14.68 3.89 -3.18
N ARG A 244 -15.97 3.91 -2.86
CA ARG A 244 -16.96 4.73 -3.57
C ARG A 244 -16.61 6.22 -3.54
N ARG A 245 -16.20 6.76 -2.38
CA ARG A 245 -15.76 8.14 -2.24
C ARG A 245 -14.46 8.45 -2.99
N LEU A 246 -13.57 7.47 -3.15
CA LEU A 246 -12.32 7.63 -3.90
C LEU A 246 -12.55 7.75 -5.40
N GLN A 247 -13.44 6.93 -5.96
CA GLN A 247 -13.72 6.93 -7.39
C GLN A 247 -14.46 8.18 -7.84
N ASP A 248 -15.43 8.68 -7.07
CA ASP A 248 -16.15 9.95 -7.38
C ASP A 248 -15.22 11.17 -7.46
N ARG A 249 -14.04 11.10 -6.89
CA ARG A 249 -13.11 12.22 -6.80
C ARG A 249 -11.99 12.22 -7.85
N PHE A 250 -11.69 11.06 -8.42
CA PHE A 250 -10.58 10.88 -9.37
C PHE A 250 -11.02 10.58 -10.82
N ILE A 251 -12.34 10.50 -11.07
CA ILE A 251 -12.91 10.24 -12.41
C ILE A 251 -13.48 11.52 -13.07
N ARG A 252 -13.34 12.68 -12.42
CA ARG A 252 -13.72 13.99 -13.02
C ARG A 252 -12.51 14.79 -13.41
#